data_aeb6d68f02d738f5a98f6bfc188b5397
#
_entry.id   aeb6d68f02d738f5a98f6bfc188b5397
#
_cell.length_a   1.000
_cell.length_b   1.000
_cell.length_c   1.000
_cell.angle_alpha   90.00
_cell.angle_beta   90.00
_cell.angle_gamma   90.00
#
_symmetry.space_group_name_H-M   'P 1'
#
loop_
_entity.id
_entity.type
_entity.pdbx_description
1 polymer ?
#
loop_
_entity_poly.entity_id
_entity_poly.type
_entity_poly.pdbx_seq_one_letter_code
_entity_poly.pdbx_strand_id
1 'polypeptide(L)'
;RWTVPKVFQSENTPAVSPPSPIFREDGTIRWRIDNIVCENSSDFSLAKSFEQALESSPRAAHIRLQAGDVLLCDNWRALHARTSFCDMNRVLYRARLL
;
A
#
# COMPACT_ATOMS: atom_id res chain seq x y z
N ARG A 1 12.11 -0.86 -6.02
CA ARG A 1 11.40 -0.58 -7.28
C ARG A 1 9.94 -0.99 -7.16
N TRP A 2 9.11 -0.51 -8.04
CA TRP A 2 7.67 -0.74 -8.06
C TRP A 2 7.25 -1.28 -9.41
N THR A 3 6.28 -2.22 -9.42
CA THR A 3 5.63 -2.63 -10.67
C THR A 3 4.79 -1.48 -11.22
N VAL A 4 4.83 -1.29 -12.52
CA VAL A 4 4.00 -0.31 -13.22
C VAL A 4 2.75 -1.03 -13.71
N PRO A 5 1.53 -0.57 -13.34
CA PRO A 5 0.30 -1.18 -13.84
C PRO A 5 0.23 -1.17 -15.36
N LYS A 6 -0.31 -2.24 -15.93
CA LYS A 6 -0.38 -2.41 -17.41
C LYS A 6 -1.02 -1.23 -18.13
N VAL A 7 -2.02 -0.61 -17.51
CA VAL A 7 -2.72 0.57 -18.07
C VAL A 7 -1.81 1.77 -18.29
N PHE A 8 -0.70 1.86 -17.55
CA PHE A 8 0.30 2.93 -17.69
C PHE A 8 1.55 2.51 -18.45
N GLN A 9 1.62 1.25 -18.90
CA GLN A 9 2.75 0.78 -19.70
C GLN A 9 2.57 1.17 -21.16
N SER A 10 3.67 1.55 -21.80
CA SER A 10 3.78 1.76 -23.25
C SER A 10 5.04 1.05 -23.73
N GLU A 11 5.28 1.06 -25.04
CA GLU A 11 6.52 0.48 -25.61
C GLU A 11 7.80 1.05 -24.98
N ASN A 12 7.76 2.30 -24.52
CA ASN A 12 8.88 3.00 -23.93
C ASN A 12 8.82 3.10 -22.40
N THR A 13 7.77 2.57 -21.79
CA THR A 13 7.61 2.61 -20.33
C THR A 13 8.01 1.26 -19.75
N PRO A 14 9.03 1.19 -18.88
CA PRO A 14 9.43 -0.07 -18.29
C PRO A 14 8.34 -0.61 -17.36
N ALA A 15 8.25 -1.94 -17.26
CA ALA A 15 7.32 -2.62 -16.36
C ALA A 15 7.63 -2.39 -14.86
N VAL A 16 8.84 -1.93 -14.57
CA VAL A 16 9.33 -1.66 -13.21
C VAL A 16 9.87 -0.23 -13.16
N SER A 17 9.50 0.49 -12.12
CA SER A 17 9.97 1.86 -11.91
C SER A 17 11.48 1.92 -11.61
N PRO A 18 12.12 3.07 -11.76
CA PRO A 18 13.46 3.29 -11.18
C PRO A 18 13.46 3.06 -9.66
N PRO A 19 14.63 2.81 -9.06
CA PRO A 19 14.73 2.74 -7.59
C PRO A 19 14.18 4.00 -6.94
N SER A 20 13.41 3.83 -5.89
CA SER A 20 12.85 4.95 -5.13
C SER A 20 12.69 4.57 -3.66
N PRO A 21 12.86 5.53 -2.72
CA PRO A 21 12.71 5.25 -1.32
C PRO A 21 11.24 5.00 -0.93
N ILE A 22 11.04 4.17 0.09
CA ILE A 22 9.74 3.96 0.72
C ILE A 22 9.34 5.20 1.53
N PHE A 23 10.28 5.70 2.34
CA PHE A 23 10.11 6.93 3.12
C PHE A 23 10.75 8.09 2.36
N ARG A 24 9.99 9.13 2.14
CA ARG A 24 10.46 10.32 1.44
C ARG A 24 10.78 11.45 2.41
N GLU A 25 11.63 12.37 1.98
CA GLU A 25 12.06 13.53 2.78
C GLU A 25 10.91 14.45 3.19
N ASP A 26 9.85 14.52 2.38
CA ASP A 26 8.65 15.31 2.67
C ASP A 26 7.71 14.66 3.70
N GLY A 27 8.10 13.53 4.28
CA GLY A 27 7.30 12.78 5.24
C GLY A 27 6.25 11.87 4.62
N THR A 28 6.21 11.76 3.30
CA THR A 28 5.30 10.83 2.62
C THR A 28 5.89 9.42 2.59
N ILE A 29 5.00 8.42 2.54
CA ILE A 29 5.36 7.02 2.51
C ILE A 29 4.70 6.33 1.32
N ARG A 30 5.44 5.42 0.67
CA ARG A 30 4.91 4.53 -0.36
C ARG A 30 5.19 3.09 0.03
N TRP A 31 4.14 2.34 0.28
CA TRP A 31 4.25 0.94 0.65
C TRP A 31 3.12 0.10 0.08
N ARG A 32 3.47 -0.97 -0.62
CA ARG A 32 2.57 -2.02 -1.01
C ARG A 32 3.40 -3.26 -1.36
N ILE A 33 3.38 -4.24 -0.49
CA ILE A 33 4.28 -5.41 -0.57
C ILE A 33 4.15 -6.19 -1.88
N ASP A 34 2.95 -6.33 -2.39
CA ASP A 34 2.68 -7.06 -3.63
C ASP A 34 3.14 -6.33 -4.90
N ASN A 35 3.50 -5.06 -4.80
CA ASN A 35 4.00 -4.25 -5.92
C ASN A 35 5.50 -3.94 -5.83
N ILE A 36 6.16 -4.35 -4.76
CA ILE A 36 7.59 -4.11 -4.59
C ILE A 36 8.38 -5.13 -5.40
N VAL A 37 9.41 -4.64 -6.08
CA VAL A 37 10.44 -5.45 -6.74
C VAL A 37 11.75 -5.21 -6.03
N CYS A 38 12.27 -6.25 -5.37
CA CYS A 38 13.54 -6.20 -4.67
C CYS A 38 14.68 -6.66 -5.59
N GLU A 39 15.82 -5.99 -5.51
CA GLU A 39 16.98 -6.31 -6.36
C GLU A 39 17.77 -7.50 -5.85
N ASN A 40 17.67 -7.80 -4.56
CA ASN A 40 18.43 -8.90 -3.93
C ASN A 40 17.64 -9.50 -2.75
N SER A 41 18.16 -10.61 -2.21
CA SER A 41 17.53 -11.33 -1.10
C SER A 41 17.54 -10.54 0.22
N SER A 42 18.54 -9.68 0.43
CA SER A 42 18.62 -8.82 1.61
C SER A 42 17.50 -7.79 1.63
N ASP A 43 17.23 -7.17 0.48
CA ASP A 43 16.11 -6.22 0.33
C ASP A 43 14.76 -6.92 0.51
N PHE A 44 14.61 -8.13 0.00
CA PHE A 44 13.41 -8.92 0.19
C PHE A 44 13.17 -9.25 1.68
N SER A 45 14.22 -9.67 2.39
CA SER A 45 14.13 -9.96 3.83
C SER A 45 13.78 -8.72 4.63
N LEU A 46 14.34 -7.56 4.27
CA LEU A 46 14.02 -6.29 4.90
C LEU A 46 12.55 -5.89 4.66
N ALA A 47 12.06 -6.06 3.44
CA ALA A 47 10.66 -5.79 3.09
C ALA A 47 9.71 -6.68 3.90
N LYS A 48 10.02 -7.95 4.05
CA LYS A 48 9.23 -8.88 4.87
C LYS A 48 9.25 -8.52 6.35
N SER A 49 10.39 -8.12 6.88
CA SER A 49 10.49 -7.64 8.26
C SER A 49 9.67 -6.38 8.50
N PHE A 50 9.66 -5.47 7.56
CA PHE A 50 8.83 -4.26 7.62
C PHE A 50 7.33 -4.58 7.58
N GLU A 51 6.92 -5.49 6.71
CA GLU A 51 5.53 -5.98 6.67
C GLU A 51 5.08 -6.53 8.02
N GLN A 52 5.88 -7.39 8.63
CA GLN A 52 5.61 -7.96 9.95
C GLN A 52 5.54 -6.90 11.04
N ALA A 53 6.43 -5.91 11.01
CA ALA A 53 6.42 -4.80 11.95
C ALA A 53 5.14 -3.96 11.84
N LEU A 54 4.65 -3.74 10.63
CA LEU A 54 3.39 -3.03 10.39
C LEU A 54 2.19 -3.81 10.94
N GLU A 55 2.12 -5.11 10.68
CA GLU A 55 1.02 -5.97 11.13
C GLU A 55 0.94 -6.10 12.64
N SER A 56 2.08 -6.10 13.33
CA SER A 56 2.18 -6.25 14.78
C SER A 56 2.30 -4.91 15.52
N SER A 57 2.23 -3.79 14.84
CA SER A 57 2.40 -2.47 15.47
C SER A 57 1.30 -2.17 16.49
N PRO A 58 1.63 -1.79 17.74
CA PRO A 58 0.64 -1.37 18.72
C PRO A 58 -0.02 -0.04 18.37
N ARG A 59 0.52 0.71 17.39
CA ARG A 59 -0.05 1.97 16.88
C ARG A 59 -1.05 1.76 15.75
N ALA A 60 -1.21 0.52 15.25
CA ALA A 60 -2.20 0.22 14.25
C ALA A 60 -3.61 0.35 14.84
N ALA A 61 -4.44 1.19 14.20
CA ALA A 61 -5.84 1.32 14.57
C ALA A 61 -6.67 0.30 13.81
N HIS A 62 -7.51 -0.44 14.50
CA HIS A 62 -8.45 -1.38 13.91
C HIS A 62 -9.84 -0.73 13.92
N ILE A 63 -10.36 -0.45 12.73
CA ILE A 63 -11.63 0.24 12.55
C ILE A 63 -12.59 -0.69 11.82
N ARG A 64 -13.79 -0.88 12.39
CA ARG A 64 -14.87 -1.59 11.74
C ARG A 64 -15.87 -0.59 11.17
N LEU A 65 -15.92 -0.46 9.86
CA LEU A 65 -16.89 0.39 9.20
C LEU A 65 -18.26 -0.30 9.15
N GLN A 66 -19.28 0.47 9.48
CA GLN A 66 -20.70 0.08 9.36
C GLN A 66 -21.34 0.85 8.21
N ALA A 67 -22.53 0.43 7.78
CA ALA A 67 -23.28 1.14 6.75
C ALA A 67 -23.49 2.60 7.16
N GLY A 68 -23.17 3.52 6.26
CA GLY A 68 -23.24 4.97 6.50
C GLY A 68 -21.95 5.59 7.06
N ASP A 69 -20.98 4.79 7.47
CA ASP A 69 -19.71 5.30 7.94
C ASP A 69 -18.83 5.78 6.77
N VAL A 70 -18.04 6.80 7.04
CA VAL A 70 -17.05 7.33 6.11
C VAL A 70 -15.69 7.34 6.78
N LEU A 71 -14.70 6.74 6.13
CA LEU A 71 -13.30 6.81 6.55
C LEU A 71 -12.55 7.79 5.64
N LEU A 72 -11.96 8.79 6.26
CA LEU A 72 -11.13 9.78 5.57
C LEU A 72 -9.68 9.60 6.02
N CYS A 73 -8.76 9.41 5.08
CA CYS A 73 -7.34 9.28 5.41
C CYS A 73 -6.44 9.93 4.37
N ASP A 74 -5.27 10.39 4.83
CA ASP A 74 -4.21 10.89 3.97
C ASP A 74 -3.36 9.71 3.49
N ASN A 75 -3.60 9.25 2.26
CA ASN A 75 -2.90 8.11 1.66
C ASN A 75 -1.39 8.33 1.45
N TRP A 76 -0.92 9.56 1.52
CA TRP A 76 0.50 9.86 1.39
C TRP A 76 1.27 9.66 2.69
N ARG A 77 0.58 9.73 3.84
CA ARG A 77 1.19 9.70 5.17
C ARG A 77 0.69 8.57 6.05
N ALA A 78 -0.39 7.91 5.66
CA ALA A 78 -0.97 6.80 6.38
C ALA A 78 -1.06 5.56 5.50
N LEU A 79 -0.78 4.42 6.08
CA LEU A 79 -0.98 3.12 5.46
C LEU A 79 -2.30 2.54 5.94
N HIS A 80 -2.98 1.82 5.06
CA HIS A 80 -4.21 1.13 5.40
C HIS A 80 -4.29 -0.22 4.70
N ALA A 81 -4.97 -1.13 5.35
CA ALA A 81 -5.26 -2.45 4.82
C ALA A 81 -6.65 -2.89 5.29
N ARG A 82 -7.15 -3.94 4.74
CA ARG A 82 -8.38 -4.57 5.21
C ARG A 82 -8.12 -6.02 5.57
N THR A 83 -8.87 -6.52 6.55
CA THR A 83 -8.93 -7.95 6.82
C THR A 83 -9.83 -8.64 5.80
N SER A 84 -9.68 -9.95 5.64
CA SER A 84 -10.57 -10.75 4.80
C SER A 84 -12.00 -10.73 5.35
N PHE A 85 -12.98 -10.86 4.48
CA PHE A 85 -14.41 -10.89 4.83
C PHE A 85 -15.13 -11.96 4.02
N CYS A 86 -16.23 -12.47 4.58
CA CYS A 86 -17.02 -13.54 3.96
C CYS A 86 -18.34 -13.04 3.35
N ASP A 87 -18.79 -11.83 3.67
CA ASP A 87 -20.02 -11.25 3.15
C ASP A 87 -19.82 -10.75 1.73
N MET A 88 -20.36 -11.49 0.75
CA MET A 88 -20.26 -11.15 -0.68
C MET A 88 -21.16 -9.97 -1.09
N ASN A 89 -22.10 -9.55 -0.22
CA ASN A 89 -22.95 -8.38 -0.46
C ASN A 89 -22.35 -7.08 0.08
N ARG A 90 -21.18 -7.16 0.69
CA ARG A 90 -20.48 -5.99 1.20
C ARG A 90 -20.03 -5.10 0.04
N VAL A 91 -20.41 -3.83 0.10
CA VAL A 91 -20.04 -2.80 -0.88
C VAL A 91 -19.29 -1.68 -0.17
N LEU A 92 -18.15 -1.28 -0.72
CA LEU A 92 -17.37 -0.14 -0.26
C LEU A 92 -17.12 0.80 -1.44
N TYR A 93 -17.57 2.04 -1.32
CA TYR A 93 -17.28 3.08 -2.30
C TYR A 93 -16.00 3.80 -1.92
N ARG A 94 -15.15 4.05 -2.90
CA ARG A 94 -13.89 4.75 -2.72
C ARG A 94 -13.85 5.98 -3.62
N ALA A 95 -13.54 7.13 -3.03
CA ALA A 95 -13.29 8.36 -3.75
C ALA A 95 -11.89 8.88 -3.44
N ARG A 96 -11.22 9.44 -4.44
CA ARG A 96 -9.95 10.13 -4.26
C ARG A 96 -10.21 11.63 -4.36
N LEU A 97 -9.73 12.35 -3.36
CA LEU A 97 -9.73 13.81 -3.34
C LEU A 97 -8.40 14.30 -3.90
N LEU A 98 -8.47 15.16 -4.88
CA LEU A 98 -7.29 15.76 -5.52
C LEU A 98 -6.95 17.10 -4.88
#